data_3a21a40a12e4c527dcd4d2cc1add0153
#
_entry.id   3a21a40a12e4c527dcd4d2cc1add0153
#
_cell.length_a   1.000
_cell.length_b   1.000
_cell.length_c   1.000
_cell.angle_alpha   90.00
_cell.angle_beta   90.00
_cell.angle_gamma   90.00
#
_symmetry.space_group_name_H-M   'P 1'
#
loop_
_entity.id
_entity.type
_entity.pdbx_description
1 polymer ?
#
loop_
_entity_poly.entity_id
_entity_poly.type
_entity_poly.pdbx_seq_one_letter_code
_entity_poly.pdbx_strand_id
1 'polypeptide(L)'
;SQFKSAKSYNYPGGSDDNAAGLVFYNGWAEWCESYLAGSAFADYLRDPNVLGFFSDNEINFSSNSSRILDRFLAISNSSDPAYVAAKAFMDSKGTQSVTDDLNNEFAGIVAEKYYKAVKEAVKKVDDKLLYLGTRLHGTPKYMEGVVRAAGKYCDVISINYYSRWSPELTTAIADWA
;
A
#
# COMPACT_ATOMS: atom_id res chain seq x y z
N SER A 1 3.71 5.77 11.57
CA SER A 1 4.35 6.25 10.34
C SER A 1 4.70 7.73 10.44
N GLN A 2 5.69 8.19 9.68
CA GLN A 2 6.11 9.60 9.68
C GLN A 2 4.99 10.55 9.23
N PHE A 3 4.15 10.14 8.29
CA PHE A 3 2.97 10.90 7.88
C PHE A 3 1.99 11.12 9.06
N LYS A 4 1.69 10.07 9.81
CA LYS A 4 0.84 10.16 11.01
C LYS A 4 1.39 11.17 12.01
N SER A 5 2.68 11.10 12.31
CA SER A 5 3.34 12.02 13.24
C SER A 5 3.35 13.45 12.70
N ALA A 6 3.68 13.65 11.43
CA ALA A 6 3.77 14.98 10.81
C ALA A 6 2.41 15.70 10.75
N LYS A 7 1.31 14.97 10.67
CA LYS A 7 -0.06 15.53 10.62
C LYS A 7 -0.79 15.48 11.96
N SER A 8 -0.15 14.98 13.01
CA SER A 8 -0.76 14.80 14.34
C SER A 8 -2.05 13.98 14.32
N TYR A 9 -2.18 13.05 13.35
CA TYR A 9 -3.35 12.20 13.29
C TYR A 9 -3.35 11.19 14.45
N ASN A 10 -4.40 11.23 15.25
CA ASN A 10 -4.63 10.24 16.29
C ASN A 10 -5.29 9.01 15.66
N TYR A 11 -4.45 8.12 15.12
CA TYR A 11 -4.90 6.92 14.45
C TYR A 11 -5.36 5.88 15.47
N PRO A 12 -6.63 5.45 15.46
CA PRO A 12 -7.13 4.45 16.39
C PRO A 12 -6.44 3.10 16.12
N GLY A 13 -5.98 2.47 17.19
CA GLY A 13 -5.21 1.23 17.10
C GLY A 13 -3.74 1.49 16.74
N GLY A 14 -2.93 1.81 17.73
CA GLY A 14 -1.53 2.19 17.61
C GLY A 14 -0.57 1.13 17.08
N SER A 15 -1.07 0.10 16.40
CA SER A 15 -0.25 -0.90 15.74
C SER A 15 -0.01 -0.54 14.27
N ASP A 16 1.08 -1.01 13.71
CA ASP A 16 1.43 -0.89 12.29
C ASP A 16 0.40 -1.56 11.37
N ASP A 17 -0.47 -2.40 11.91
CA ASP A 17 -1.46 -3.18 11.17
C ASP A 17 -2.47 -2.32 10.38
N ASN A 18 -2.72 -1.11 10.84
CA ASN A 18 -3.65 -0.18 10.16
C ASN A 18 -2.94 0.94 9.38
N ALA A 19 -1.62 0.96 9.34
CA ALA A 19 -0.85 2.03 8.69
C ALA A 19 -1.23 2.20 7.20
N ALA A 20 -1.62 1.14 6.53
CA ALA A 20 -2.10 1.19 5.15
C ALA A 20 -3.37 2.08 4.98
N GLY A 21 -4.17 2.27 6.02
CA GLY A 21 -5.36 3.14 6.00
C GLY A 21 -5.05 4.62 5.86
N LEU A 22 -3.81 5.04 6.10
CA LEU A 22 -3.39 6.43 5.94
C LEU A 22 -3.54 6.96 4.51
N VAL A 23 -3.63 6.07 3.52
CA VAL A 23 -3.87 6.43 2.11
C VAL A 23 -5.21 7.13 1.87
N PHE A 24 -6.16 7.00 2.81
CA PHE A 24 -7.47 7.65 2.74
C PHE A 24 -7.50 9.03 3.40
N TYR A 25 -6.45 9.42 4.12
CA TYR A 25 -6.38 10.71 4.78
C TYR A 25 -6.02 11.83 3.81
N ASN A 26 -6.65 12.97 4.00
CA ASN A 26 -6.34 14.17 3.23
C ASN A 26 -4.86 14.56 3.40
N GLY A 27 -4.24 14.90 2.29
CA GLY A 27 -2.83 15.30 2.27
C GLY A 27 -1.84 14.14 2.25
N TRP A 28 -2.29 12.89 2.05
CA TRP A 28 -1.39 11.75 1.91
C TRP A 28 -0.46 11.88 0.70
N ALA A 29 -1.01 12.16 -0.47
CA ALA A 29 -0.22 12.30 -1.70
C ALA A 29 0.74 13.48 -1.63
N GLU A 30 0.27 14.63 -1.17
CA GLU A 30 1.07 15.84 -0.98
C GLU A 30 2.20 15.64 0.05
N TRP A 31 1.92 14.84 1.08
CA TRP A 31 2.95 14.48 2.05
C TRP A 31 4.02 13.59 1.42
N CYS A 32 3.65 12.59 0.62
CA CYS A 32 4.60 11.74 -0.10
C CYS A 32 5.53 12.58 -0.99
N GLU A 33 4.95 13.52 -1.74
CA GLU A 33 5.71 14.45 -2.59
C GLU A 33 6.68 15.31 -1.78
N SER A 34 6.18 15.97 -0.74
CA SER A 34 6.99 16.86 0.10
C SER A 34 8.10 16.09 0.83
N TYR A 35 7.82 14.87 1.27
CA TYR A 35 8.78 14.03 1.98
C TYR A 35 9.93 13.59 1.07
N LEU A 36 9.62 13.16 -0.15
CA LEU A 36 10.64 12.71 -1.11
C LEU A 36 11.41 13.89 -1.73
N ALA A 37 10.76 15.03 -1.93
CA ALA A 37 11.41 16.24 -2.42
C ALA A 37 12.29 16.94 -1.36
N GLY A 38 12.08 16.63 -0.08
CA GLY A 38 12.76 17.29 1.04
C GLY A 38 14.14 16.72 1.34
N SER A 39 15.16 17.57 1.33
CA SER A 39 16.47 17.35 1.92
C SER A 39 17.30 16.15 1.40
N ALA A 40 17.85 15.35 2.33
CA ALA A 40 18.79 14.26 2.07
C ALA A 40 18.24 13.16 1.14
N PHE A 41 16.92 12.93 1.12
CA PHE A 41 16.31 11.95 0.22
C PHE A 41 16.39 12.37 -1.25
N ALA A 42 16.14 13.65 -1.55
CA ALA A 42 16.19 14.14 -2.91
C ALA A 42 17.60 14.04 -3.52
N ASP A 43 18.63 14.31 -2.72
CA ASP A 43 20.02 14.15 -3.17
C ASP A 43 20.34 12.67 -3.44
N TYR A 44 19.88 11.76 -2.55
CA TYR A 44 20.02 10.33 -2.76
C TYR A 44 19.33 9.84 -4.04
N LEU A 45 18.12 10.31 -4.29
CA LEU A 45 17.33 9.89 -5.44
C LEU A 45 17.88 10.46 -6.76
N ARG A 46 18.66 11.55 -6.73
CA ARG A 46 19.33 12.14 -7.90
C ARG A 46 20.74 11.61 -8.15
N ASP A 47 21.26 10.72 -7.27
CA ASP A 47 22.57 10.12 -7.49
C ASP A 47 22.50 9.18 -8.71
N PRO A 48 23.36 9.34 -9.73
CA PRO A 48 23.34 8.54 -10.96
C PRO A 48 23.64 7.05 -10.72
N ASN A 49 24.15 6.68 -9.56
CA ASN A 49 24.39 5.29 -9.18
C ASN A 49 23.17 4.63 -8.50
N VAL A 50 22.11 5.38 -8.20
CA VAL A 50 20.87 4.84 -7.64
C VAL A 50 19.95 4.40 -8.76
N LEU A 51 19.70 3.11 -8.84
CA LEU A 51 18.84 2.51 -9.86
C LEU A 51 17.35 2.78 -9.58
N GLY A 52 16.95 2.72 -8.31
CA GLY A 52 15.54 2.79 -7.93
C GLY A 52 15.33 2.87 -6.43
N PHE A 53 14.06 2.92 -6.04
CA PHE A 53 13.64 3.19 -4.68
C PHE A 53 12.57 2.20 -4.19
N PHE A 54 12.78 1.63 -3.01
CA PHE A 54 11.74 0.95 -2.24
C PHE A 54 11.09 1.95 -1.29
N SER A 55 9.78 2.09 -1.38
CA SER A 55 9.07 3.07 -0.54
C SER A 55 8.84 2.60 0.88
N ASP A 56 8.79 1.30 1.06
CA ASP A 56 8.52 0.66 2.35
C ASP A 56 9.00 -0.79 2.33
N ASN A 57 8.83 -1.49 3.44
CA ASN A 57 9.16 -2.90 3.55
C ASN A 57 7.99 -3.68 4.15
N GLU A 58 7.48 -4.65 3.40
CA GLU A 58 6.51 -5.63 3.88
C GLU A 58 5.23 -4.99 4.45
N ILE A 59 4.68 -3.97 3.77
CA ILE A 59 3.41 -3.37 4.20
C ILE A 59 2.35 -4.46 4.34
N ASN A 60 1.72 -4.49 5.51
CA ASN A 60 0.61 -5.38 5.77
C ASN A 60 -0.70 -4.85 5.18
N PHE A 61 -0.91 -5.09 3.87
CA PHE A 61 -2.20 -4.81 3.24
C PHE A 61 -3.29 -5.75 3.75
N SER A 62 -2.95 -6.98 4.13
CA SER A 62 -3.83 -7.94 4.80
C SER A 62 -3.03 -9.11 5.36
N SER A 63 -3.62 -9.91 6.24
CA SER A 63 -3.07 -11.18 6.69
C SER A 63 -4.16 -12.25 6.75
N ASN A 64 -3.77 -13.53 6.78
CA ASN A 64 -4.72 -14.64 6.89
C ASN A 64 -5.56 -14.59 8.19
N SER A 65 -4.99 -14.03 9.25
CA SER A 65 -5.65 -13.89 10.55
C SER A 65 -6.36 -12.55 10.75
N SER A 66 -6.15 -11.58 9.85
CA SER A 66 -6.66 -10.23 10.02
C SER A 66 -6.84 -9.53 8.67
N ARG A 67 -8.04 -9.66 8.10
CA ARG A 67 -8.41 -9.02 6.84
C ARG A 67 -8.45 -7.51 6.99
N ILE A 68 -7.89 -6.78 6.04
CA ILE A 68 -7.82 -5.31 6.10
C ILE A 68 -9.20 -4.66 6.13
N LEU A 69 -10.16 -5.22 5.41
CA LEU A 69 -11.54 -4.72 5.36
C LEU A 69 -12.22 -4.85 6.73
N ASP A 70 -12.08 -6.00 7.41
CA ASP A 70 -12.59 -6.18 8.77
C ASP A 70 -11.96 -5.19 9.76
N ARG A 71 -10.64 -5.01 9.67
CA ARG A 71 -9.92 -4.08 10.55
C ARG A 71 -10.41 -2.63 10.40
N PHE A 72 -10.65 -2.20 9.17
CA PHE A 72 -11.10 -0.82 8.94
C PHE A 72 -12.56 -0.63 9.35
N LEU A 73 -13.40 -1.63 9.16
CA LEU A 73 -14.78 -1.62 9.67
C LEU A 73 -14.85 -1.67 11.20
N ALA A 74 -13.84 -2.20 11.86
CA ALA A 74 -13.75 -2.24 13.34
C ALA A 74 -13.21 -0.94 13.96
N ILE A 75 -12.83 0.06 13.16
CA ILE A 75 -12.41 1.37 13.67
C ILE A 75 -13.59 2.03 14.37
N SER A 76 -13.43 2.36 15.65
CA SER A 76 -14.51 2.89 16.50
C SER A 76 -14.93 4.31 16.12
N ASN A 77 -14.03 5.10 15.53
CA ASN A 77 -14.34 6.44 15.06
C ASN A 77 -14.98 6.37 13.66
N SER A 78 -16.29 6.55 13.59
CA SER A 78 -17.04 6.53 12.33
C SER A 78 -16.69 7.65 11.34
N SER A 79 -15.97 8.67 11.79
CA SER A 79 -15.45 9.75 10.92
C SER A 79 -14.03 9.49 10.44
N ASP A 80 -13.41 8.36 10.82
CA ASP A 80 -12.09 7.98 10.35
C ASP A 80 -12.13 7.71 8.83
N PRO A 81 -11.25 8.32 8.03
CA PRO A 81 -11.26 8.16 6.58
C PRO A 81 -11.13 6.70 6.11
N ALA A 82 -10.39 5.85 6.83
CA ALA A 82 -10.27 4.44 6.49
C ALA A 82 -11.58 3.68 6.79
N TYR A 83 -12.26 3.98 7.92
CA TYR A 83 -13.59 3.44 8.21
C TYR A 83 -14.59 3.87 7.14
N VAL A 84 -14.64 5.17 6.85
CA VAL A 84 -15.56 5.73 5.84
C VAL A 84 -15.36 5.06 4.49
N ALA A 85 -14.12 4.85 4.07
CA ALA A 85 -13.81 4.17 2.81
C ALA A 85 -14.26 2.70 2.82
N ALA A 86 -14.00 1.96 3.90
CA ALA A 86 -14.41 0.58 4.05
C ALA A 86 -15.95 0.44 4.08
N LYS A 87 -16.62 1.32 4.80
CA LYS A 87 -18.09 1.35 4.87
C LYS A 87 -18.70 1.65 3.50
N ALA A 88 -18.21 2.68 2.81
CA ALA A 88 -18.69 3.04 1.47
C ALA A 88 -18.46 1.89 0.46
N PHE A 89 -17.33 1.18 0.56
CA PHE A 89 -17.08 0.00 -0.26
C PHE A 89 -18.14 -1.08 -0.01
N MET A 90 -18.39 -1.46 1.24
CA MET A 90 -19.40 -2.48 1.58
C MET A 90 -20.82 -2.07 1.15
N ASP A 91 -21.18 -0.81 1.33
CA ASP A 91 -22.48 -0.26 0.90
C ASP A 91 -22.64 -0.37 -0.62
N SER A 92 -21.56 -0.13 -1.39
CA SER A 92 -21.57 -0.28 -2.84
C SER A 92 -21.77 -1.73 -3.30
N LYS A 93 -21.40 -2.71 -2.46
CA LYS A 93 -21.59 -4.14 -2.71
C LYS A 93 -22.96 -4.65 -2.24
N GLY A 94 -23.74 -3.85 -1.54
CA GLY A 94 -25.06 -4.22 -1.03
C GLY A 94 -25.02 -5.33 0.03
N THR A 95 -23.93 -5.49 0.74
CA THR A 95 -23.75 -6.55 1.75
C THR A 95 -23.08 -6.01 3.01
N GLN A 96 -23.33 -6.68 4.14
CA GLN A 96 -22.66 -6.45 5.40
C GLN A 96 -21.63 -7.56 5.74
N SER A 97 -21.61 -8.62 4.95
CA SER A 97 -20.73 -9.78 5.21
C SER A 97 -19.43 -9.64 4.42
N VAL A 98 -18.31 -9.57 5.11
CA VAL A 98 -16.98 -9.54 4.50
C VAL A 98 -16.60 -10.96 4.05
N THR A 99 -16.33 -11.11 2.76
CA THR A 99 -15.76 -12.33 2.17
C THR A 99 -14.28 -12.12 1.84
N ASP A 100 -13.56 -13.20 1.55
CA ASP A 100 -12.16 -13.12 1.13
C ASP A 100 -12.01 -12.39 -0.21
N ASP A 101 -12.96 -12.57 -1.13
CA ASP A 101 -12.97 -11.86 -2.41
C ASP A 101 -13.17 -10.36 -2.23
N LEU A 102 -14.12 -9.94 -1.38
CA LEU A 102 -14.32 -8.53 -1.06
C LEU A 102 -13.12 -7.93 -0.34
N ASN A 103 -12.50 -8.69 0.57
CA ASN A 103 -11.28 -8.24 1.22
C ASN A 103 -10.11 -8.10 0.22
N ASN A 104 -9.96 -9.04 -0.72
CA ASN A 104 -8.94 -8.96 -1.77
C ASN A 104 -9.15 -7.73 -2.68
N GLU A 105 -10.39 -7.48 -3.10
CA GLU A 105 -10.75 -6.31 -3.89
C GLU A 105 -10.46 -5.00 -3.13
N PHE A 106 -10.87 -4.91 -1.87
CA PHE A 106 -10.63 -3.73 -1.05
C PHE A 106 -9.14 -3.51 -0.76
N ALA A 107 -8.38 -4.56 -0.48
CA ALA A 107 -6.93 -4.48 -0.32
C ALA A 107 -6.24 -3.96 -1.61
N GLY A 108 -6.76 -4.34 -2.77
CA GLY A 108 -6.33 -3.79 -4.06
C GLY A 108 -6.56 -2.28 -4.16
N ILE A 109 -7.72 -1.77 -3.71
CA ILE A 109 -8.01 -0.33 -3.67
C ILE A 109 -7.03 0.41 -2.76
N VAL A 110 -6.74 -0.14 -1.59
CA VAL A 110 -5.78 0.43 -0.64
C VAL A 110 -4.37 0.47 -1.26
N ALA A 111 -3.94 -0.66 -1.84
CA ALA A 111 -2.64 -0.78 -2.49
C ALA A 111 -2.51 0.17 -3.69
N GLU A 112 -3.58 0.30 -4.50
CA GLU A 112 -3.59 1.23 -5.64
C GLU A 112 -3.38 2.68 -5.19
N LYS A 113 -4.09 3.13 -4.17
CA LYS A 113 -3.91 4.48 -3.61
C LYS A 113 -2.49 4.70 -3.09
N TYR A 114 -1.93 3.70 -2.43
CA TYR A 114 -0.56 3.75 -1.92
C TYR A 114 0.46 3.85 -3.05
N TYR A 115 0.47 2.87 -3.94
CA TYR A 115 1.47 2.80 -5.01
C TYR A 115 1.38 3.98 -5.97
N LYS A 116 0.17 4.44 -6.29
CA LYS A 116 -0.05 5.61 -7.14
C LYS A 116 0.60 6.86 -6.54
N ALA A 117 0.28 7.19 -5.30
CA ALA A 117 0.80 8.39 -4.64
C ALA A 117 2.34 8.36 -4.53
N VAL A 118 2.90 7.22 -4.18
CA VAL A 118 4.37 7.08 -4.08
C VAL A 118 5.03 7.12 -5.45
N LYS A 119 4.48 6.45 -6.47
CA LYS A 119 4.99 6.49 -7.85
C LYS A 119 5.06 7.94 -8.36
N GLU A 120 3.97 8.67 -8.20
CA GLU A 120 3.89 10.07 -8.64
C GLU A 120 4.92 10.94 -7.91
N ALA A 121 5.10 10.72 -6.61
CA ALA A 121 6.09 11.45 -5.81
C ALA A 121 7.53 11.12 -6.23
N VAL A 122 7.86 9.84 -6.47
CA VAL A 122 9.20 9.43 -6.95
C VAL A 122 9.50 10.05 -8.31
N LYS A 123 8.56 9.97 -9.25
CA LYS A 123 8.75 10.49 -10.62
C LYS A 123 8.87 12.01 -10.68
N LYS A 124 8.34 12.73 -9.69
CA LYS A 124 8.58 14.19 -9.57
C LYS A 124 10.00 14.55 -9.12
N VAL A 125 10.67 13.65 -8.40
CA VAL A 125 12.08 13.87 -8.01
C VAL A 125 13.02 13.57 -9.17
N ASP A 126 12.87 12.40 -9.79
CA ASP A 126 13.57 12.00 -11.00
C ASP A 126 12.70 10.97 -11.77
N ASP A 127 12.37 11.26 -13.01
CA ASP A 127 11.52 10.43 -13.88
C ASP A 127 12.18 9.12 -14.31
N LYS A 128 13.52 9.04 -14.23
CA LYS A 128 14.30 7.85 -14.57
C LYS A 128 14.41 6.83 -13.44
N LEU A 129 14.15 7.23 -12.19
CA LEU A 129 14.21 6.29 -11.06
C LEU A 129 13.16 5.19 -11.21
N LEU A 130 13.58 3.96 -10.97
CA LEU A 130 12.67 2.84 -10.87
C LEU A 130 11.97 2.85 -9.51
N TYR A 131 10.65 2.74 -9.52
CA TYR A 131 9.89 2.47 -8.32
C TYR A 131 9.81 0.97 -8.09
N LEU A 132 10.47 0.47 -7.05
CA LEU A 132 10.64 -0.95 -6.76
C LEU A 132 9.59 -1.52 -5.79
N GLY A 133 8.59 -0.71 -5.41
CA GLY A 133 7.48 -1.13 -4.56
C GLY A 133 7.86 -1.30 -3.09
N THR A 134 7.21 -2.28 -2.43
CA THR A 134 7.25 -2.47 -0.97
C THR A 134 7.75 -3.83 -0.53
N ARG A 135 8.36 -4.62 -1.41
CA ARG A 135 8.78 -5.99 -1.11
C ARG A 135 7.65 -6.80 -0.48
N LEU A 136 6.67 -7.20 -1.30
CA LEU A 136 5.49 -7.93 -0.83
C LEU A 136 5.88 -9.19 -0.06
N HIS A 137 5.33 -9.37 1.12
CA HIS A 137 5.57 -10.50 2.00
C HIS A 137 4.26 -11.05 2.57
N GLY A 138 4.28 -12.29 3.08
CA GLY A 138 3.11 -12.91 3.71
C GLY A 138 1.92 -13.03 2.75
N THR A 139 0.71 -12.77 3.25
CA THR A 139 -0.52 -12.85 2.48
C THR A 139 -0.59 -11.88 1.29
N PRO A 140 -0.13 -10.62 1.37
CA PRO A 140 -0.21 -9.67 0.26
C PRO A 140 0.34 -10.14 -1.07
N LYS A 141 1.38 -10.97 -1.10
CA LYS A 141 1.93 -11.50 -2.36
C LYS A 141 1.04 -12.54 -3.06
N TYR A 142 0.03 -13.06 -2.35
CA TYR A 142 -0.97 -14.00 -2.86
C TYR A 142 -2.33 -13.32 -3.12
N MET A 143 -2.43 -12.00 -2.96
CA MET A 143 -3.65 -11.26 -3.18
C MET A 143 -3.62 -10.61 -4.55
N GLU A 144 -4.46 -11.11 -5.46
CA GLU A 144 -4.55 -10.61 -6.84
C GLU A 144 -4.74 -9.09 -6.89
N GLY A 145 -5.65 -8.53 -6.08
CA GLY A 145 -5.90 -7.09 -6.05
C GLY A 145 -4.65 -6.26 -5.70
N VAL A 146 -3.85 -6.74 -4.74
CA VAL A 146 -2.61 -6.08 -4.33
C VAL A 146 -1.53 -6.19 -5.42
N VAL A 147 -1.37 -7.38 -6.01
CA VAL A 147 -0.39 -7.62 -7.07
C VAL A 147 -0.71 -6.81 -8.33
N ARG A 148 -2.00 -6.75 -8.73
CA ARG A 148 -2.44 -5.90 -9.86
C ARG A 148 -2.14 -4.43 -9.60
N ALA A 149 -2.38 -3.94 -8.38
CA ALA A 149 -2.04 -2.57 -8.02
C ALA A 149 -0.53 -2.31 -8.10
N ALA A 150 0.29 -3.25 -7.63
CA ALA A 150 1.74 -3.18 -7.76
C ALA A 150 2.18 -3.17 -9.24
N GLY A 151 1.65 -4.08 -10.08
CA GLY A 151 1.93 -4.15 -11.52
C GLY A 151 1.60 -2.85 -12.25
N LYS A 152 0.52 -2.19 -11.86
CA LYS A 152 0.08 -0.93 -12.48
C LYS A 152 1.00 0.26 -12.19
N TYR A 153 1.60 0.31 -11.00
CA TYR A 153 2.33 1.51 -10.55
C TYR A 153 3.81 1.29 -10.26
N CYS A 154 4.26 0.08 -9.94
CA CYS A 154 5.68 -0.19 -9.75
C CYS A 154 6.36 -0.51 -11.09
N ASP A 155 7.60 -0.10 -11.26
CA ASP A 155 8.42 -0.50 -12.41
C ASP A 155 8.93 -1.93 -12.24
N VAL A 156 9.02 -2.41 -10.99
CA VAL A 156 9.38 -3.78 -10.61
C VAL A 156 8.52 -4.22 -9.44
N ILE A 157 7.89 -5.40 -9.53
CA ILE A 157 7.24 -6.03 -8.38
C ILE A 157 8.30 -6.80 -7.60
N SER A 158 8.55 -6.38 -6.38
CA SER A 158 9.49 -7.03 -5.48
C SER A 158 8.78 -7.87 -4.42
N ILE A 159 9.38 -9.02 -4.10
CA ILE A 159 8.82 -10.00 -3.16
C ILE A 159 9.90 -10.45 -2.19
N ASN A 160 9.58 -10.45 -0.90
CA ASN A 160 10.36 -11.16 0.11
C ASN A 160 9.83 -12.59 0.22
N TYR A 161 10.68 -13.57 -0.11
CA TYR A 161 10.30 -14.98 -0.17
C TYR A 161 11.28 -15.82 0.64
N TYR A 162 10.82 -16.31 1.78
CA TYR A 162 11.63 -17.06 2.75
C TYR A 162 11.35 -18.57 2.74
N SER A 163 10.73 -19.08 1.68
CA SER A 163 10.39 -20.49 1.52
C SER A 163 11.09 -21.09 0.31
N ARG A 164 10.86 -22.39 0.06
CA ARG A 164 11.28 -22.99 -1.22
C ARG A 164 10.57 -22.28 -2.36
N TRP A 165 11.29 -22.09 -3.45
CA TRP A 165 10.74 -21.46 -4.64
C TRP A 165 9.49 -22.18 -5.15
N SER A 166 8.44 -21.44 -5.46
CA SER A 166 7.19 -21.94 -6.04
C SER A 166 7.01 -21.35 -7.44
N PRO A 167 7.10 -22.18 -8.49
CA PRO A 167 6.79 -21.74 -9.84
C PRO A 167 5.36 -21.21 -9.98
N GLU A 168 4.40 -21.80 -9.26
CA GLU A 168 2.98 -21.42 -9.29
C GLU A 168 2.78 -19.97 -8.82
N LEU A 169 3.48 -19.57 -7.76
CA LEU A 169 3.41 -18.17 -7.30
C LEU A 169 3.95 -17.20 -8.34
N THR A 170 5.07 -17.56 -8.98
CA THR A 170 5.68 -16.70 -10.00
C THR A 170 4.75 -16.56 -11.20
N THR A 171 4.13 -17.63 -11.64
CA THR A 171 3.16 -17.62 -12.73
C THR A 171 1.96 -16.75 -12.35
N ALA A 172 1.36 -16.96 -11.18
CA ALA A 172 0.23 -16.17 -10.73
C ALA A 172 0.56 -14.66 -10.67
N ILE A 173 1.73 -14.31 -10.13
CA ILE A 173 2.16 -12.90 -10.09
C ILE A 173 2.33 -12.33 -11.51
N ALA A 174 2.91 -13.09 -12.43
CA ALA A 174 3.07 -12.65 -13.81
C ALA A 174 1.73 -12.47 -14.53
N ASP A 175 0.75 -13.35 -14.25
CA ASP A 175 -0.59 -13.28 -14.82
C ASP A 175 -1.40 -12.09 -14.24
N TRP A 176 -1.16 -11.72 -12.99
CA TRP A 176 -1.86 -10.62 -12.33
C TRP A 176 -1.23 -9.25 -12.60
N ALA A 177 0.06 -9.20 -12.86
CA ALA A 177 0.80 -7.96 -13.08
C ALA A 177 0.53 -7.33 -14.45
#